data_5a2b921cfeb9b212b82bd7f2408fab86
#
_entry.id   5a2b921cfeb9b212b82bd7f2408fab86
#
_cell.length_a   1.000
_cell.length_b   1.000
_cell.length_c   1.000
_cell.angle_alpha   90.00
_cell.angle_beta   90.00
_cell.angle_gamma   90.00
#
_symmetry.space_group_name_H-M   'P 1'
#
loop_
_entity.id
_entity.type
_entity.pdbx_description
1 polymer ?
#
loop_
_entity_poly.entity_id
_entity_poly.type
_entity_poly.pdbx_seq_one_letter_code
_entity_poly.pdbx_strand_id
1 'polypeptide(L)'
;MGAVKHFLGNYSENFAAALVLWPALSFLLTLPILAYLYHRDGRLRFGTFVGAYLTVLYVCGLGCFTLYPLPSGDAGLGITYGVAPNFNPMNFANDIAKDGLKAVFQLAFNVAFFMPLGFIAGRLLRLKFLPSVLLGMTASLLIETAQLTGLFGIYPYAYRCCDVDDVITNTLGAALGWACAWLLGRVVPPGKLASEEPTDQPGFVRRCVALWIDLVIVWLVAVAPY
;
A
#
# COMPACT_ATOMS: atom_id res chain seq x y z
N MET A 1 -21.83 13.47 -15.17
CA MET A 1 -21.63 12.01 -15.38
C MET A 1 -20.35 11.70 -16.17
N GLY A 2 -19.95 12.51 -17.16
CA GLY A 2 -18.72 12.33 -17.95
C GLY A 2 -17.42 12.46 -17.15
N ALA A 3 -17.31 13.46 -16.28
CA ALA A 3 -16.09 13.72 -15.48
C ALA A 3 -15.78 12.60 -14.49
N VAL A 4 -16.80 12.01 -13.86
CA VAL A 4 -16.63 10.88 -12.94
C VAL A 4 -16.21 9.59 -13.68
N LYS A 5 -16.78 9.36 -14.88
CA LYS A 5 -16.35 8.22 -15.72
C LYS A 5 -14.92 8.35 -16.22
N HIS A 6 -14.50 9.54 -16.62
CA HIS A 6 -13.12 9.80 -17.05
C HIS A 6 -12.13 9.69 -15.88
N PHE A 7 -12.52 10.20 -14.71
CA PHE A 7 -11.73 10.06 -13.48
C PHE A 7 -11.54 8.60 -13.08
N LEU A 8 -12.64 7.81 -13.03
CA LEU A 8 -12.57 6.39 -12.71
C LEU A 8 -11.86 5.55 -13.78
N GLY A 9 -11.92 5.95 -15.05
CA GLY A 9 -11.23 5.26 -16.14
C GLY A 9 -9.71 5.22 -15.97
N ASN A 10 -9.11 6.33 -15.57
CA ASN A 10 -7.66 6.40 -15.33
C ASN A 10 -7.20 5.53 -14.15
N TYR A 11 -8.05 5.30 -13.15
CA TYR A 11 -7.73 4.43 -12.02
C TYR A 11 -7.91 2.93 -12.31
N SER A 12 -8.68 2.57 -13.35
CA SER A 12 -8.91 1.17 -13.70
C SER A 12 -7.64 0.47 -14.19
N GLU A 13 -6.77 1.15 -14.90
CA GLU A 13 -5.48 0.63 -15.37
C GLU A 13 -4.51 0.40 -14.21
N ASN A 14 -4.44 1.35 -13.27
CA ASN A 14 -3.62 1.23 -12.06
C ASN A 14 -4.08 0.06 -11.19
N PHE A 15 -5.39 -0.13 -11.07
CA PHE A 15 -5.96 -1.27 -10.34
C PHE A 15 -5.67 -2.60 -11.05
N ALA A 16 -5.79 -2.65 -12.37
CA ALA A 16 -5.46 -3.83 -13.15
C ALA A 16 -3.98 -4.19 -13.03
N ALA A 17 -3.07 -3.20 -13.08
CA ALA A 17 -1.65 -3.41 -12.86
C ALA A 17 -1.36 -3.98 -11.48
N ALA A 18 -2.00 -3.45 -10.43
CA ALA A 18 -1.85 -3.97 -9.07
C ALA A 18 -2.32 -5.43 -8.95
N LEU A 19 -3.46 -5.77 -9.58
CA LEU A 19 -3.98 -7.14 -9.58
C LEU A 19 -3.09 -8.13 -10.32
N VAL A 20 -2.41 -7.70 -11.38
CA VAL A 20 -1.45 -8.53 -12.13
C VAL A 20 -0.17 -8.75 -11.34
N LEU A 21 0.34 -7.71 -10.67
CA LEU A 21 1.56 -7.79 -9.86
C LEU A 21 1.36 -8.55 -8.54
N TRP A 22 0.16 -8.48 -7.96
CA TRP A 22 -0.13 -9.06 -6.65
C TRP A 22 0.16 -10.57 -6.54
N PRO A 23 -0.27 -11.45 -7.47
CA PRO A 23 0.05 -12.87 -7.38
C PRO A 23 1.55 -13.15 -7.41
N ALA A 24 2.29 -12.47 -8.28
CA ALA A 24 3.74 -12.62 -8.40
C ALA A 24 4.47 -12.19 -7.12
N LEU A 25 4.15 -11.02 -6.57
CA LEU A 25 4.72 -10.54 -5.33
C LEU A 25 4.27 -11.36 -4.13
N SER A 26 3.01 -11.80 -4.08
CA SER A 26 2.52 -12.68 -3.04
C SER A 26 3.26 -14.01 -3.04
N PHE A 27 3.49 -14.59 -4.22
CA PHE A 27 4.28 -15.81 -4.37
C PHE A 27 5.72 -15.62 -3.86
N LEU A 28 6.40 -14.56 -4.28
CA LEU A 28 7.76 -14.24 -3.87
C LEU A 28 7.87 -14.01 -2.36
N LEU A 29 6.89 -13.32 -1.78
CA LEU A 29 6.88 -12.93 -0.37
C LEU A 29 6.28 -14.00 0.56
N THR A 30 5.79 -15.12 0.03
CA THR A 30 5.14 -16.17 0.84
C THR A 30 6.02 -16.66 1.98
N LEU A 31 7.24 -17.10 1.68
CA LEU A 31 8.13 -17.64 2.71
C LEU A 31 8.51 -16.59 3.77
N PRO A 32 8.97 -15.39 3.42
CA PRO A 32 9.25 -14.35 4.42
C PRO A 32 8.02 -13.95 5.24
N ILE A 33 6.84 -13.84 4.61
CA ILE A 33 5.60 -13.51 5.33
C ILE A 33 5.25 -14.61 6.35
N LEU A 34 5.27 -15.86 5.93
CA LEU A 34 4.93 -16.99 6.80
C LEU A 34 5.94 -17.16 7.93
N ALA A 35 7.25 -17.00 7.62
CA ALA A 35 8.30 -17.04 8.63
C ALA A 35 8.12 -15.93 9.69
N TYR A 36 7.85 -14.70 9.23
CA TYR A 36 7.60 -13.57 10.12
C TYR A 36 6.36 -13.80 11.00
N LEU A 37 5.23 -14.22 10.41
CA LEU A 37 3.99 -14.47 11.16
C LEU A 37 4.15 -15.60 12.17
N TYR A 38 4.83 -16.69 11.78
CA TYR A 38 5.10 -17.80 12.67
C TYR A 38 6.03 -17.42 13.83
N HIS A 39 7.11 -16.69 13.52
CA HIS A 39 8.05 -16.20 14.55
C HIS A 39 7.36 -15.26 15.55
N ARG A 40 6.48 -14.40 15.07
CA ARG A 40 5.76 -13.43 15.91
C ARG A 40 4.66 -14.05 16.77
N ASP A 41 3.82 -14.90 16.16
CA ASP A 41 2.58 -15.39 16.80
C ASP A 41 2.69 -16.85 17.29
N GLY A 42 3.80 -17.54 17.02
CA GLY A 42 4.02 -18.97 17.34
C GLY A 42 3.10 -19.93 16.57
N ARG A 43 2.19 -19.40 15.75
CA ARG A 43 1.23 -20.15 14.93
C ARG A 43 0.72 -19.32 13.76
N LEU A 44 0.32 -19.99 12.69
CA LEU A 44 -0.32 -19.35 11.54
C LEU A 44 -1.85 -19.36 11.71
N ARG A 45 -2.44 -18.19 11.85
CA ARG A 45 -3.89 -18.01 11.89
C ARG A 45 -4.37 -17.61 10.50
N PHE A 46 -5.48 -18.20 10.04
CA PHE A 46 -6.04 -17.90 8.73
C PHE A 46 -6.29 -16.39 8.52
N GLY A 47 -6.92 -15.71 9.50
CA GLY A 47 -7.17 -14.27 9.40
C GLY A 47 -5.90 -13.42 9.32
N THR A 48 -4.82 -13.79 10.03
CA THR A 48 -3.53 -13.11 9.95
C THR A 48 -2.87 -13.35 8.59
N PHE A 49 -2.95 -14.57 8.07
CA PHE A 49 -2.48 -14.93 6.75
C PHE A 49 -3.19 -14.11 5.66
N VAL A 50 -4.53 -14.10 5.64
CA VAL A 50 -5.32 -13.29 4.69
C VAL A 50 -4.98 -11.81 4.82
N GLY A 51 -4.89 -11.29 6.05
CA GLY A 51 -4.52 -9.89 6.29
C GLY A 51 -3.14 -9.54 5.73
N ALA A 52 -2.16 -10.44 5.82
CA ALA A 52 -0.82 -10.23 5.25
C ALA A 52 -0.87 -10.15 3.71
N TYR A 53 -1.62 -11.03 3.05
CA TYR A 53 -1.72 -11.01 1.59
C TYR A 53 -2.54 -9.82 1.06
N LEU A 54 -3.58 -9.40 1.79
CA LEU A 54 -4.28 -8.15 1.50
C LEU A 54 -3.37 -6.92 1.71
N THR A 55 -2.44 -6.99 2.66
CA THR A 55 -1.40 -5.96 2.83
C THR A 55 -0.48 -5.88 1.61
N VAL A 56 -0.05 -7.02 1.06
CA VAL A 56 0.74 -7.06 -0.18
C VAL A 56 -0.06 -6.43 -1.33
N LEU A 57 -1.33 -6.79 -1.50
CA LEU A 57 -2.21 -6.18 -2.51
C LEU A 57 -2.32 -4.67 -2.33
N TYR A 58 -2.54 -4.22 -1.10
CA TYR A 58 -2.63 -2.80 -0.79
C TYR A 58 -1.33 -2.06 -1.13
N VAL A 59 -0.17 -2.57 -0.75
CA VAL A 59 1.13 -1.94 -1.06
C VAL A 59 1.38 -1.91 -2.57
N CYS A 60 1.04 -2.98 -3.31
CA CYS A 60 1.06 -2.98 -4.77
C CYS A 60 0.14 -1.89 -5.34
N GLY A 61 -1.10 -1.83 -4.83
CA GLY A 61 -2.07 -0.80 -5.21
C GLY A 61 -1.54 0.59 -4.94
N LEU A 62 -1.06 0.86 -3.72
CA LEU A 62 -0.49 2.16 -3.37
C LEU A 62 0.62 2.56 -4.35
N GLY A 63 1.57 1.66 -4.65
CA GLY A 63 2.63 1.91 -5.63
C GLY A 63 2.08 2.17 -7.03
N CYS A 64 1.13 1.36 -7.51
CA CYS A 64 0.53 1.55 -8.83
C CYS A 64 -0.26 2.86 -8.91
N PHE A 65 -1.00 3.23 -7.89
CA PHE A 65 -1.80 4.47 -7.92
C PHE A 65 -0.96 5.74 -7.78
N THR A 66 0.18 5.66 -7.12
CA THR A 66 1.05 6.83 -6.90
C THR A 66 2.14 6.97 -7.95
N LEU A 67 2.67 5.87 -8.49
CA LEU A 67 3.83 5.88 -9.38
C LEU A 67 3.49 5.57 -10.85
N TYR A 68 2.38 4.87 -11.13
CA TYR A 68 1.95 4.58 -12.50
C TYR A 68 1.00 5.70 -13.02
N PRO A 69 0.94 6.01 -14.33
CA PRO A 69 1.74 5.40 -15.38
C PRO A 69 3.19 5.88 -15.36
N LEU A 70 4.11 4.97 -15.70
CA LEU A 70 5.52 5.29 -15.83
C LEU A 70 5.77 6.01 -17.16
N PRO A 71 6.71 6.97 -17.23
CA PRO A 71 7.08 7.61 -18.47
C PRO A 71 7.51 6.56 -19.51
N SER A 72 7.04 6.71 -20.75
CA SER A 72 7.40 5.82 -21.87
C SER A 72 8.06 6.62 -22.98
N GLY A 73 9.19 6.11 -23.49
CA GLY A 73 9.96 6.75 -24.56
C GLY A 73 10.81 7.95 -24.10
N ASP A 74 11.54 8.53 -25.03
CA ASP A 74 12.48 9.65 -24.78
C ASP A 74 11.78 10.96 -24.40
N ALA A 75 10.55 11.13 -24.83
CA ALA A 75 9.76 12.33 -24.57
C ALA A 75 8.99 12.27 -23.23
N GLY A 76 8.96 11.10 -22.56
CA GLY A 76 8.06 10.88 -21.44
C GLY A 76 6.59 11.06 -21.82
N LEU A 77 5.70 11.03 -20.87
CA LEU A 77 4.24 11.23 -21.11
C LEU A 77 3.85 12.70 -21.29
N GLY A 78 4.59 13.49 -22.04
CA GLY A 78 4.29 14.90 -22.23
C GLY A 78 4.37 15.73 -20.95
N ILE A 79 5.04 15.21 -19.94
CA ILE A 79 5.21 15.87 -18.67
C ILE A 79 6.30 16.91 -18.86
N THR A 80 5.91 18.12 -18.64
CA THR A 80 6.78 19.29 -18.73
C THR A 80 7.99 19.10 -17.83
N TYR A 81 9.19 19.08 -18.42
CA TYR A 81 10.43 19.26 -17.71
C TYR A 81 10.30 20.45 -16.76
N GLY A 82 10.63 20.23 -15.49
CA GLY A 82 10.71 21.34 -14.54
C GLY A 82 9.39 21.71 -13.88
N VAL A 83 8.50 20.76 -13.61
CA VAL A 83 7.41 21.01 -12.64
C VAL A 83 8.05 21.34 -11.30
N ALA A 84 7.99 22.60 -10.90
CA ALA A 84 8.54 23.04 -9.63
C ALA A 84 7.79 22.37 -8.48
N PRO A 85 8.50 21.83 -7.48
CA PRO A 85 7.84 21.24 -6.32
C PRO A 85 7.06 22.31 -5.55
N ASN A 86 5.89 21.93 -5.06
CA ASN A 86 5.08 22.80 -4.22
C ASN A 86 5.42 22.55 -2.73
N PHE A 87 6.12 23.50 -2.13
CA PHE A 87 6.45 23.46 -0.69
C PHE A 87 5.57 24.37 0.16
N ASN A 88 4.55 25.00 -0.43
CA ASN A 88 3.64 25.87 0.31
C ASN A 88 2.44 25.05 0.84
N PRO A 89 2.36 24.80 2.17
CA PRO A 89 1.30 23.98 2.76
C PRO A 89 -0.09 24.65 2.76
N MET A 90 -0.20 25.86 2.22
CA MET A 90 -1.48 26.56 2.09
C MET A 90 -1.97 26.60 0.64
N ASN A 91 -1.27 25.94 -0.28
CA ASN A 91 -1.60 25.98 -1.68
C ASN A 91 -2.92 25.25 -1.98
N PHE A 92 -3.29 24.27 -1.16
CA PHE A 92 -4.59 23.59 -1.27
C PHE A 92 -5.78 24.56 -1.29
N ALA A 93 -5.70 25.69 -0.57
CA ALA A 93 -6.77 26.69 -0.59
C ALA A 93 -6.91 27.37 -1.96
N ASN A 94 -5.79 27.62 -2.64
CA ASN A 94 -5.77 28.15 -3.99
C ASN A 94 -6.27 27.11 -5.01
N ASP A 95 -5.91 25.86 -4.83
CA ASP A 95 -6.33 24.76 -5.69
C ASP A 95 -7.83 24.51 -5.57
N ILE A 96 -8.38 24.55 -4.34
CA ILE A 96 -9.82 24.50 -4.12
C ILE A 96 -10.53 25.70 -4.78
N ALA A 97 -9.95 26.91 -4.70
CA ALA A 97 -10.52 28.09 -5.33
C ALA A 97 -10.52 28.01 -6.88
N LYS A 98 -9.50 27.34 -7.46
CA LYS A 98 -9.36 27.18 -8.93
C LYS A 98 -10.13 25.98 -9.47
N ASP A 99 -9.93 24.81 -8.85
CA ASP A 99 -10.40 23.51 -9.35
C ASP A 99 -11.63 22.99 -8.60
N GLY A 100 -12.06 23.68 -7.55
CA GLY A 100 -13.29 23.39 -6.81
C GLY A 100 -13.31 21.97 -6.22
N LEU A 101 -14.40 21.25 -6.52
CA LEU A 101 -14.61 19.89 -6.00
C LEU A 101 -13.51 18.89 -6.41
N LYS A 102 -12.81 19.11 -7.53
CA LYS A 102 -11.74 18.22 -7.98
C LYS A 102 -10.57 18.22 -7.00
N ALA A 103 -10.15 19.41 -6.55
CA ALA A 103 -9.10 19.56 -5.54
C ALA A 103 -9.51 18.92 -4.19
N VAL A 104 -10.77 19.12 -3.76
CA VAL A 104 -11.29 18.49 -2.56
C VAL A 104 -11.25 16.96 -2.65
N PHE A 105 -11.66 16.40 -3.79
CA PHE A 105 -11.58 14.94 -4.00
C PHE A 105 -10.13 14.44 -3.98
N GLN A 106 -9.18 15.17 -4.56
CA GLN A 106 -7.77 14.80 -4.54
C GLN A 106 -7.26 14.68 -3.11
N LEU A 107 -7.48 15.70 -2.27
CA LEU A 107 -7.11 15.66 -0.85
C LEU A 107 -7.79 14.52 -0.10
N ALA A 108 -9.09 14.32 -0.34
CA ALA A 108 -9.84 13.24 0.29
C ALA A 108 -9.34 11.85 -0.12
N PHE A 109 -8.94 11.68 -1.37
CA PHE A 109 -8.35 10.42 -1.85
C PHE A 109 -6.99 10.15 -1.22
N ASN A 110 -6.12 11.15 -1.06
CA ASN A 110 -4.83 11.00 -0.39
C ASN A 110 -5.04 10.48 1.04
N VAL A 111 -5.96 11.11 1.79
CA VAL A 111 -6.34 10.62 3.12
C VAL A 111 -6.85 9.18 3.05
N ALA A 112 -7.80 8.89 2.16
CA ALA A 112 -8.42 7.58 2.04
C ALA A 112 -7.43 6.48 1.65
N PHE A 113 -6.47 6.77 0.76
CA PHE A 113 -5.45 5.82 0.34
C PHE A 113 -4.46 5.47 1.45
N PHE A 114 -4.17 6.40 2.37
CA PHE A 114 -3.24 6.16 3.47
C PHE A 114 -3.90 5.65 4.75
N MET A 115 -5.24 5.70 4.86
CA MET A 115 -5.95 5.08 5.99
C MET A 115 -5.65 3.58 6.15
N PRO A 116 -5.66 2.74 5.08
CA PRO A 116 -5.30 1.34 5.23
C PRO A 116 -3.87 1.12 5.75
N LEU A 117 -2.89 1.98 5.38
CA LEU A 117 -1.54 1.89 5.91
C LEU A 117 -1.50 2.07 7.43
N GLY A 118 -2.16 3.10 7.92
CA GLY A 118 -2.27 3.33 9.36
C GLY A 118 -3.03 2.23 10.10
N PHE A 119 -4.08 1.70 9.49
CA PHE A 119 -4.85 0.56 10.01
C PHE A 119 -3.99 -0.71 10.09
N ILE A 120 -3.23 -1.04 9.04
CA ILE A 120 -2.30 -2.16 8.99
C ILE A 120 -1.21 -1.99 10.05
N ALA A 121 -0.63 -0.79 10.17
CA ALA A 121 0.37 -0.48 11.18
C ALA A 121 -0.15 -0.72 12.61
N GLY A 122 -1.36 -0.26 12.91
CA GLY A 122 -1.96 -0.44 14.23
C GLY A 122 -2.46 -1.86 14.50
N ARG A 123 -3.12 -2.49 13.53
CA ARG A 123 -3.80 -3.78 13.74
C ARG A 123 -2.92 -4.99 13.45
N LEU A 124 -2.20 -4.99 12.34
CA LEU A 124 -1.38 -6.12 11.91
C LEU A 124 0.04 -6.04 12.48
N LEU A 125 0.69 -4.88 12.38
CA LEU A 125 2.04 -4.67 12.89
C LEU A 125 2.06 -4.34 14.38
N ARG A 126 0.92 -3.97 14.98
CA ARG A 126 0.76 -3.64 16.40
C ARG A 126 1.61 -2.45 16.85
N LEU A 127 1.84 -1.52 15.94
CA LEU A 127 2.61 -0.31 16.25
C LEU A 127 1.78 0.66 17.10
N LYS A 128 2.49 1.44 17.94
CA LYS A 128 1.90 2.56 18.66
C LYS A 128 1.56 3.70 17.69
N PHE A 129 0.80 4.69 18.17
CA PHE A 129 0.36 5.85 17.37
C PHE A 129 1.51 6.52 16.61
N LEU A 130 2.51 7.01 17.35
CA LEU A 130 3.60 7.76 16.74
C LEU A 130 4.39 6.98 15.67
N PRO A 131 4.84 5.73 15.91
CA PRO A 131 5.48 4.93 14.85
C PRO A 131 4.57 4.69 13.64
N SER A 132 3.26 4.56 13.81
CA SER A 132 2.33 4.37 12.69
C SER A 132 2.19 5.64 11.84
N VAL A 133 2.12 6.80 12.47
CA VAL A 133 2.10 8.10 11.79
C VAL A 133 3.42 8.35 11.07
N LEU A 134 4.55 8.08 11.73
CA LEU A 134 5.87 8.20 11.11
C LEU A 134 6.05 7.25 9.92
N LEU A 135 5.50 6.03 9.98
CA LEU A 135 5.48 5.11 8.85
C LEU A 135 4.71 5.70 7.65
N GLY A 136 3.52 6.26 7.90
CA GLY A 136 2.72 6.93 6.87
C GLY A 136 3.45 8.14 6.27
N MET A 137 4.02 9.00 7.10
CA MET A 137 4.79 10.16 6.67
C MET A 137 6.01 9.74 5.84
N THR A 138 6.77 8.74 6.29
CA THR A 138 7.95 8.23 5.57
C THR A 138 7.56 7.63 4.23
N ALA A 139 6.48 6.84 4.17
CA ALA A 139 5.97 6.28 2.93
C ALA A 139 5.56 7.39 1.94
N SER A 140 4.87 8.43 2.42
CA SER A 140 4.50 9.57 1.59
C SER A 140 5.73 10.32 1.08
N LEU A 141 6.69 10.63 1.93
CA LEU A 141 7.94 11.30 1.54
C LEU A 141 8.72 10.48 0.50
N LEU A 142 8.75 9.14 0.63
CA LEU A 142 9.40 8.28 -0.36
C LEU A 142 8.70 8.34 -1.72
N ILE A 143 7.36 8.38 -1.73
CA ILE A 143 6.57 8.51 -2.96
C ILE A 143 6.85 9.86 -3.61
N GLU A 144 6.76 10.97 -2.86
CA GLU A 144 7.02 12.31 -3.35
C GLU A 144 8.47 12.46 -3.87
N THR A 145 9.44 11.89 -3.15
CA THR A 145 10.84 11.87 -3.59
C THR A 145 11.02 11.06 -4.87
N ALA A 146 10.35 9.89 -4.98
CA ALA A 146 10.40 9.08 -6.19
C ALA A 146 9.82 9.82 -7.40
N GLN A 147 8.73 10.54 -7.22
CA GLN A 147 8.10 11.35 -8.27
C GLN A 147 8.99 12.53 -8.69
N LEU A 148 9.56 13.25 -7.71
CA LEU A 148 10.44 14.40 -7.91
C LEU A 148 11.75 14.03 -8.61
N THR A 149 12.32 12.87 -8.25
CA THR A 149 13.64 12.44 -8.75
C THR A 149 13.58 11.52 -9.97
N GLY A 150 12.38 11.34 -10.56
CA GLY A 150 12.23 10.41 -11.67
C GLY A 150 12.52 8.98 -11.26
N LEU A 151 11.89 8.48 -10.19
CA LEU A 151 12.11 7.16 -9.59
C LEU A 151 13.59 6.95 -9.19
N PHE A 152 14.10 7.89 -8.39
CA PHE A 152 15.48 7.85 -7.88
C PHE A 152 16.54 7.83 -9.00
N GLY A 153 16.26 8.54 -10.11
CA GLY A 153 17.20 8.69 -11.23
C GLY A 153 17.06 7.63 -12.32
N ILE A 154 16.03 6.78 -12.29
CA ILE A 154 15.71 5.87 -13.40
C ILE A 154 15.27 6.70 -14.61
N TYR A 155 14.54 7.79 -14.39
CA TYR A 155 14.14 8.76 -15.41
C TYR A 155 14.93 10.05 -15.23
N PRO A 156 15.31 10.74 -16.30
CA PRO A 156 16.15 11.95 -16.26
C PRO A 156 15.40 13.19 -15.75
N TYR A 157 14.12 13.08 -15.42
CA TYR A 157 13.26 14.21 -15.03
C TYR A 157 12.17 13.79 -14.04
N ALA A 158 11.67 14.77 -13.27
CA ALA A 158 10.45 14.61 -12.47
C ALA A 158 9.25 14.39 -13.40
N TYR A 159 8.44 13.37 -13.13
CA TYR A 159 7.26 13.06 -13.94
C TYR A 159 5.94 13.38 -13.24
N ARG A 160 5.99 13.80 -11.98
CA ARG A 160 4.83 14.33 -11.23
C ARG A 160 5.30 15.47 -10.32
N CYS A 161 4.37 16.35 -9.96
CA CYS A 161 4.63 17.43 -9.01
C CYS A 161 4.78 16.81 -7.60
N CYS A 162 5.88 17.11 -6.93
CA CYS A 162 6.04 16.84 -5.51
C CYS A 162 5.27 17.92 -4.72
N ASP A 163 4.33 17.51 -3.88
CA ASP A 163 3.44 18.40 -3.15
C ASP A 163 3.47 18.12 -1.64
N VAL A 164 3.75 19.16 -0.86
CA VAL A 164 3.73 19.04 0.60
C VAL A 164 2.32 18.79 1.15
N ASP A 165 1.28 19.25 0.45
CA ASP A 165 -0.10 19.01 0.85
C ASP A 165 -0.45 17.51 0.76
N ASP A 166 0.14 16.79 -0.19
CA ASP A 166 0.02 15.34 -0.29
C ASP A 166 0.69 14.64 0.90
N VAL A 167 1.85 15.11 1.34
CA VAL A 167 2.52 14.56 2.55
C VAL A 167 1.66 14.77 3.79
N ILE A 168 1.05 15.94 3.95
CA ILE A 168 0.19 16.26 5.09
C ILE A 168 -1.06 15.38 5.09
N THR A 169 -1.76 15.31 3.96
CA THR A 169 -3.01 14.55 3.84
C THR A 169 -2.80 13.05 3.94
N ASN A 170 -1.73 12.51 3.37
CA ASN A 170 -1.33 11.12 3.50
C ASN A 170 -0.99 10.76 4.96
N THR A 171 -0.25 11.63 5.65
CA THR A 171 0.08 11.46 7.07
C THR A 171 -1.17 11.49 7.94
N LEU A 172 -2.11 12.40 7.66
CA LEU A 172 -3.41 12.45 8.31
C LEU A 172 -4.20 11.16 8.07
N GLY A 173 -4.19 10.65 6.85
CA GLY A 173 -4.80 9.37 6.51
C GLY A 173 -4.27 8.22 7.37
N ALA A 174 -2.93 8.13 7.50
CA ALA A 174 -2.31 7.12 8.35
C ALA A 174 -2.70 7.28 9.84
N ALA A 175 -2.78 8.51 10.35
CA ALA A 175 -3.23 8.78 11.71
C ALA A 175 -4.68 8.33 11.94
N LEU A 176 -5.59 8.66 11.02
CA LEU A 176 -6.99 8.23 11.06
C LEU A 176 -7.13 6.72 10.95
N GLY A 177 -6.37 6.09 10.05
CA GLY A 177 -6.33 4.63 9.91
C GLY A 177 -5.89 3.92 11.19
N TRP A 178 -4.87 4.43 11.86
CA TRP A 178 -4.46 3.92 13.16
C TRP A 178 -5.56 4.10 14.22
N ALA A 179 -6.22 5.25 14.25
CA ALA A 179 -7.33 5.50 15.17
C ALA A 179 -8.49 4.51 14.95
N CYS A 180 -8.82 4.19 13.70
CA CYS A 180 -9.78 3.15 13.35
C CYS A 180 -9.34 1.77 13.87
N ALA A 181 -8.06 1.41 13.70
CA ALA A 181 -7.51 0.15 14.22
C ALA A 181 -7.57 0.07 15.75
N TRP A 182 -7.27 1.17 16.43
CA TRP A 182 -7.35 1.28 17.89
C TRP A 182 -8.79 1.16 18.39
N LEU A 183 -9.74 1.86 17.74
CA LEU A 183 -11.15 1.78 18.09
C LEU A 183 -11.71 0.36 17.87
N LEU A 184 -11.39 -0.26 16.73
CA LEU A 184 -11.74 -1.64 16.45
C LEU A 184 -11.14 -2.59 17.49
N GLY A 185 -9.92 -2.32 17.95
CA GLY A 185 -9.25 -3.10 18.98
C GLY A 185 -9.96 -3.09 20.34
N ARG A 186 -10.72 -2.03 20.64
CA ARG A 186 -11.58 -1.96 21.86
C ARG A 186 -12.83 -2.82 21.75
N VAL A 187 -13.41 -2.91 20.54
CA VAL A 187 -14.63 -3.68 20.29
C VAL A 187 -14.28 -5.16 20.06
N VAL A 188 -13.24 -5.42 19.27
CA VAL A 188 -12.75 -6.76 18.91
C VAL A 188 -11.27 -6.87 19.29
N PRO A 189 -10.94 -7.23 20.54
CA PRO A 189 -9.55 -7.39 20.97
C PRO A 189 -8.80 -8.42 20.11
N PRO A 190 -7.53 -8.16 19.78
CA PRO A 190 -6.70 -9.11 19.06
C PRO A 190 -6.45 -10.34 19.93
N GLY A 191 -7.15 -11.39 19.75
CA GLY A 191 -7.02 -12.62 20.55
C GLY A 191 -8.35 -13.29 20.87
N LYS A 192 -9.46 -12.54 20.95
CA LYS A 192 -10.78 -13.15 21.18
C LYS A 192 -11.29 -14.03 20.01
N LEU A 193 -10.75 -13.85 18.82
CA LEU A 193 -11.10 -14.67 17.63
C LEU A 193 -10.32 -15.98 17.54
N ALA A 194 -9.54 -16.33 18.53
CA ALA A 194 -8.68 -17.51 18.44
C ALA A 194 -8.30 -18.10 19.81
N SER A 195 -9.25 -18.66 20.50
CA SER A 195 -9.03 -19.73 21.47
C SER A 195 -9.13 -21.10 20.75
N GLU A 196 -8.42 -21.27 19.65
CA GLU A 196 -8.26 -22.61 19.09
C GLU A 196 -7.04 -23.23 19.75
N GLU A 197 -7.26 -24.30 20.49
CA GLU A 197 -6.19 -25.14 21.00
C GLU A 197 -5.33 -25.68 19.87
N PRO A 198 -4.03 -25.92 20.11
CA PRO A 198 -3.19 -26.59 19.12
C PRO A 198 -3.85 -27.91 18.73
N THR A 199 -4.11 -28.14 17.46
CA THR A 199 -4.69 -29.37 16.98
C THR A 199 -3.65 -30.19 16.22
N ASP A 200 -3.54 -31.46 16.54
CA ASP A 200 -2.70 -32.42 15.82
C ASP A 200 -3.33 -32.82 14.46
N GLN A 201 -4.59 -32.42 14.23
CA GLN A 201 -5.28 -32.66 12.96
C GLN A 201 -5.47 -31.35 12.21
N PRO A 202 -4.53 -30.96 11.32
CA PRO A 202 -4.65 -29.75 10.54
C PRO A 202 -5.85 -29.81 9.60
N GLY A 203 -6.71 -28.79 9.65
CA GLY A 203 -7.83 -28.63 8.75
C GLY A 203 -7.39 -28.52 7.28
N PHE A 204 -8.35 -28.72 6.36
CA PHE A 204 -8.13 -28.70 4.90
C PHE A 204 -7.30 -27.49 4.44
N VAL A 205 -7.66 -26.30 4.90
CA VAL A 205 -6.96 -25.03 4.51
C VAL A 205 -5.49 -25.06 4.92
N ARG A 206 -5.16 -25.56 6.11
CA ARG A 206 -3.76 -25.68 6.56
C ARG A 206 -2.96 -26.64 5.70
N ARG A 207 -3.59 -27.75 5.26
CA ARG A 207 -2.97 -28.71 4.33
C ARG A 207 -2.74 -28.11 2.94
N CYS A 208 -3.69 -27.32 2.42
CA CYS A 208 -3.52 -26.62 1.15
C CYS A 208 -2.38 -25.58 1.21
N VAL A 209 -2.29 -24.83 2.31
CA VAL A 209 -1.19 -23.87 2.52
C VAL A 209 0.16 -24.59 2.61
N ALA A 210 0.24 -25.70 3.35
CA ALA A 210 1.46 -26.50 3.43
C ALA A 210 1.89 -27.03 2.06
N LEU A 211 0.96 -27.64 1.32
CA LEU A 211 1.21 -28.11 -0.04
C LEU A 211 1.70 -26.98 -0.97
N TRP A 212 1.10 -25.82 -0.84
CA TRP A 212 1.50 -24.67 -1.67
C TRP A 212 2.92 -24.19 -1.32
N ILE A 213 3.28 -24.17 -0.03
CA ILE A 213 4.65 -23.88 0.43
C ILE A 213 5.62 -24.90 -0.15
N ASP A 214 5.29 -26.19 -0.07
CA ASP A 214 6.12 -27.26 -0.60
C ASP A 214 6.33 -27.11 -2.12
N LEU A 215 5.29 -26.77 -2.86
CA LEU A 215 5.39 -26.49 -4.30
C LEU A 215 6.26 -25.27 -4.62
N VAL A 216 6.18 -24.21 -3.82
CA VAL A 216 7.05 -23.02 -3.94
C VAL A 216 8.51 -23.41 -3.70
N ILE A 217 8.78 -24.17 -2.64
CA ILE A 217 10.16 -24.63 -2.31
C ILE A 217 10.70 -25.51 -3.44
N VAL A 218 9.92 -26.48 -3.91
CA VAL A 218 10.30 -27.37 -5.02
C VAL A 218 10.59 -26.56 -6.27
N TRP A 219 9.74 -25.58 -6.60
CA TRP A 219 9.95 -24.71 -7.76
C TRP A 219 11.24 -23.89 -7.64
N LEU A 220 11.46 -23.26 -6.47
CA LEU A 220 12.69 -22.48 -6.21
C LEU A 220 13.96 -23.36 -6.34
N VAL A 221 13.91 -24.59 -5.79
CA VAL A 221 15.04 -25.53 -5.87
C VAL A 221 15.23 -26.05 -7.30
N ALA A 222 14.14 -26.28 -8.04
CA ALA A 222 14.21 -26.81 -9.40
C ALA A 222 14.66 -25.75 -10.43
N VAL A 223 14.35 -24.45 -10.21
CA VAL A 223 14.65 -23.35 -11.14
C VAL A 223 15.97 -22.63 -10.80
N ALA A 224 16.39 -22.64 -9.55
CA ALA A 224 17.62 -21.94 -9.11
C ALA A 224 18.96 -22.47 -9.67
N PRO A 225 19.09 -23.71 -10.18
CA PRO A 225 20.38 -24.19 -10.70
C PRO A 225 20.63 -23.89 -12.18
N TYR A 226 19.73 -23.25 -12.89
CA TYR A 226 19.83 -22.92 -14.32
C TYR A 226 19.71 -21.41 -14.53
#